data_3d60b43b8f516fce0b3c40d340da9867
#
_entry.id   3d60b43b8f516fce0b3c40d340da9867
#
_cell.length_a   1.000
_cell.length_b   1.000
_cell.length_c   1.000
_cell.angle_alpha   90.00
_cell.angle_beta   90.00
_cell.angle_gamma   90.00
#
_symmetry.space_group_name_H-M   'P 1'
#
loop_
_entity.id
_entity.type
_entity.pdbx_description
1 polymer ?
#
loop_
_entity_poly.entity_id
_entity_poly.type
_entity_poly.pdbx_seq_one_letter_code
_entity_poly.pdbx_strand_id
1 'polypeptide(L)'
;IYFASKAFYALSLDKVINGTLGVRSSTYNGYQWDEVVSAMSDVFLCGGDCVEDVNRCECHLRKSPEVRIPTSHTIGRAIKKLANEDQKYKSSSGNVFRFNTNPRLNDLLMKLNMKMGLLKSGQTVNVDFDHVFVKTEKADAKYSYKQAYGYFPGVVSIDGIIAYIENRDGNTPVKFHQADTLSRAFKLLHSYGLHIGVFRADCGSYSEDIIRTVDGNCRIFYIRAIHSASIYSRIQDIREWKRVEIGSQETEVASFMSTQFMEDSHYRIVVQRTKEKDSTPDLFGERYTYRCIITNDWESEEKSVIETYNKRGARERDFDRLN
;
A
#
# COMPACT_ATOMS: atom_id res chain seq x y z
N ILE A 1 -20.90 0.83 -18.45
CA ILE A 1 -21.73 0.56 -17.25
C ILE A 1 -22.56 -0.71 -17.44
N TYR A 2 -23.42 -0.82 -18.45
CA TYR A 2 -24.29 -2.00 -18.66
C TYR A 2 -23.56 -3.35 -18.55
N PHE A 3 -22.41 -3.49 -19.23
CA PHE A 3 -21.60 -4.70 -19.15
C PHE A 3 -20.95 -4.90 -17.77
N ALA A 4 -20.54 -3.81 -17.12
CA ALA A 4 -19.96 -3.87 -15.78
C ALA A 4 -21.01 -4.31 -14.74
N SER A 5 -22.23 -3.74 -14.81
CA SER A 5 -23.33 -4.16 -13.94
C SER A 5 -23.72 -5.62 -14.19
N LYS A 6 -23.80 -6.07 -15.45
CA LYS A 6 -24.01 -7.49 -15.75
C LYS A 6 -22.92 -8.40 -15.18
N ALA A 7 -21.65 -8.03 -15.32
CA ALA A 7 -20.54 -8.78 -14.76
C ALA A 7 -20.61 -8.82 -13.22
N PHE A 8 -20.96 -7.70 -12.59
CA PHE A 8 -21.13 -7.58 -11.14
C PHE A 8 -22.12 -8.64 -10.60
N TYR A 9 -23.32 -8.73 -11.19
CA TYR A 9 -24.31 -9.71 -10.77
C TYR A 9 -23.99 -11.13 -11.23
N ALA A 10 -23.42 -11.31 -12.43
CA ALA A 10 -23.00 -12.63 -12.92
C ALA A 10 -21.92 -13.26 -12.03
N LEU A 11 -21.02 -12.46 -11.49
CA LEU A 11 -20.02 -12.89 -10.52
C LEU A 11 -20.60 -13.03 -9.09
N SER A 12 -21.89 -12.72 -8.87
CA SER A 12 -22.53 -12.74 -7.55
C SER A 12 -21.80 -11.83 -6.53
N LEU A 13 -21.28 -10.68 -6.95
CA LEU A 13 -20.62 -9.73 -6.04
C LEU A 13 -21.62 -9.10 -5.06
N ASP A 14 -22.89 -8.94 -5.46
CA ASP A 14 -24.02 -8.57 -4.61
C ASP A 14 -24.13 -9.47 -3.37
N LYS A 15 -24.05 -10.78 -3.56
CA LYS A 15 -24.11 -11.77 -2.45
C LYS A 15 -22.89 -11.66 -1.53
N VAL A 16 -21.72 -11.42 -2.08
CA VAL A 16 -20.48 -11.23 -1.29
C VAL A 16 -20.59 -9.97 -0.44
N ILE A 17 -21.04 -8.86 -1.02
CA ILE A 17 -21.18 -7.57 -0.34
C ILE A 17 -22.23 -7.67 0.78
N ASN A 18 -23.44 -8.12 0.44
CA ASN A 18 -24.52 -8.21 1.42
C ASN A 18 -24.22 -9.26 2.50
N GLY A 19 -23.59 -10.38 2.14
CA GLY A 19 -23.16 -11.41 3.10
C GLY A 19 -22.10 -10.92 4.07
N THR A 20 -21.22 -10.01 3.63
CA THR A 20 -20.15 -9.44 4.48
C THR A 20 -20.65 -8.26 5.30
N LEU A 21 -21.41 -7.35 4.68
CA LEU A 21 -21.87 -6.12 5.32
C LEU A 21 -23.24 -6.27 6.03
N GLY A 22 -23.93 -7.40 5.83
CA GLY A 22 -25.23 -7.70 6.44
C GLY A 22 -26.37 -6.91 5.80
N VAL A 23 -27.52 -6.89 6.47
CA VAL A 23 -28.70 -6.18 6.01
C VAL A 23 -28.56 -4.69 6.30
N ARG A 24 -28.63 -3.84 5.27
CA ARG A 24 -28.58 -2.39 5.43
C ARG A 24 -29.96 -1.80 5.78
N SER A 25 -31.00 -2.27 5.12
CA SER A 25 -32.37 -1.78 5.30
C SER A 25 -33.34 -2.93 5.47
N SER A 26 -34.21 -2.81 6.46
CA SER A 26 -35.29 -3.75 6.70
C SER A 26 -36.59 -3.40 5.92
N THR A 27 -36.63 -2.23 5.27
CA THR A 27 -37.79 -1.79 4.50
C THR A 27 -37.69 -2.28 3.05
N TYR A 28 -38.83 -2.68 2.48
CA TYR A 28 -38.92 -3.18 1.11
C TYR A 28 -38.30 -2.24 0.06
N ASN A 29 -38.50 -0.94 0.22
CA ASN A 29 -37.98 0.09 -0.69
C ASN A 29 -36.58 0.59 -0.31
N GLY A 30 -35.96 0.07 0.74
CA GLY A 30 -34.64 0.48 1.19
C GLY A 30 -33.54 -0.12 0.29
N TYR A 31 -32.55 0.68 -0.03
CA TYR A 31 -31.36 0.21 -0.77
C TYR A 31 -30.52 -0.74 0.10
N GLN A 32 -29.99 -1.81 -0.47
CA GLN A 32 -29.04 -2.72 0.18
C GLN A 32 -27.58 -2.29 -0.07
N TRP A 33 -26.62 -2.99 0.53
CA TRP A 33 -25.21 -2.61 0.41
C TRP A 33 -24.64 -2.80 -0.99
N ASP A 34 -25.06 -3.83 -1.70
CA ASP A 34 -24.68 -4.07 -3.08
C ASP A 34 -25.09 -2.93 -4.01
N GLU A 35 -26.31 -2.39 -3.84
CA GLU A 35 -26.80 -1.25 -4.60
C GLU A 35 -25.98 0.03 -4.32
N VAL A 36 -25.57 0.23 -3.05
CA VAL A 36 -24.73 1.37 -2.67
C VAL A 36 -23.31 1.24 -3.27
N VAL A 37 -22.69 0.06 -3.15
CA VAL A 37 -21.35 -0.19 -3.65
C VAL A 37 -21.32 -0.18 -5.18
N SER A 38 -22.31 -0.79 -5.83
CA SER A 38 -22.44 -0.76 -7.29
C SER A 38 -22.58 0.68 -7.81
N ALA A 39 -23.45 1.49 -7.19
CA ALA A 39 -23.62 2.88 -7.60
C ALA A 39 -22.32 3.71 -7.47
N MET A 40 -21.53 3.48 -6.39
CA MET A 40 -20.23 4.13 -6.25
C MET A 40 -19.24 3.67 -7.33
N SER A 41 -19.20 2.37 -7.64
CA SER A 41 -18.35 1.82 -8.71
C SER A 41 -18.74 2.39 -10.07
N ASP A 42 -20.03 2.53 -10.32
CA ASP A 42 -20.57 3.09 -11.56
C ASP A 42 -20.21 4.58 -11.72
N VAL A 43 -20.14 5.36 -10.63
CA VAL A 43 -19.65 6.75 -10.67
C VAL A 43 -18.23 6.80 -11.23
N PHE A 44 -17.31 6.00 -10.69
CA PHE A 44 -15.92 5.96 -11.18
C PHE A 44 -15.83 5.44 -12.63
N LEU A 45 -16.63 4.45 -13.00
CA LEU A 45 -16.69 3.94 -14.36
C LEU A 45 -17.23 4.96 -15.36
N CYS A 46 -18.02 5.94 -14.90
CA CYS A 46 -18.48 7.09 -15.69
C CYS A 46 -17.49 8.26 -15.73
N GLY A 47 -16.34 8.15 -15.07
CA GLY A 47 -15.36 9.23 -14.96
C GLY A 47 -15.72 10.28 -13.91
N GLY A 48 -16.60 9.96 -12.97
CA GLY A 48 -16.85 10.77 -11.77
C GLY A 48 -15.75 10.53 -10.73
N ASP A 49 -15.58 11.48 -9.83
CA ASP A 49 -14.56 11.47 -8.78
C ASP A 49 -15.14 11.66 -7.35
N CYS A 50 -16.41 11.99 -7.25
CA CYS A 50 -17.08 12.19 -5.97
C CYS A 50 -18.47 11.54 -5.92
N VAL A 51 -18.99 11.35 -4.71
CA VAL A 51 -20.31 10.71 -4.50
C VAL A 51 -21.44 11.51 -5.16
N GLU A 52 -21.33 12.82 -5.24
CA GLU A 52 -22.29 13.73 -5.83
C GLU A 52 -22.48 13.50 -7.33
N ASP A 53 -21.47 12.95 -8.01
CA ASP A 53 -21.53 12.63 -9.44
C ASP A 53 -22.51 11.51 -9.78
N VAL A 54 -22.96 10.73 -8.78
CA VAL A 54 -24.03 9.77 -8.99
C VAL A 54 -25.28 10.44 -9.59
N ASN A 55 -25.55 11.69 -9.19
CA ASN A 55 -26.70 12.46 -9.70
C ASN A 55 -26.52 12.86 -11.19
N ARG A 56 -25.28 13.03 -11.66
CA ARG A 56 -24.96 13.28 -13.06
C ARG A 56 -25.03 12.00 -13.89
N CYS A 57 -24.56 10.91 -13.31
CA CYS A 57 -24.56 9.59 -13.95
C CYS A 57 -25.96 8.98 -14.01
N GLU A 58 -26.90 9.44 -13.20
CA GLU A 58 -28.24 8.88 -13.06
C GLU A 58 -28.99 8.79 -14.40
N CYS A 59 -28.86 9.80 -15.28
CA CYS A 59 -29.49 9.80 -16.59
C CYS A 59 -28.98 8.68 -17.51
N HIS A 60 -27.75 8.25 -17.35
CA HIS A 60 -27.15 7.14 -18.10
C HIS A 60 -27.46 5.79 -17.46
N LEU A 61 -27.57 5.74 -16.13
CA LEU A 61 -27.81 4.55 -15.34
C LEU A 61 -29.30 4.14 -15.34
N ARG A 62 -30.23 5.09 -15.33
CA ARG A 62 -31.68 4.84 -15.37
C ARG A 62 -32.18 4.14 -16.65
N LYS A 63 -31.34 4.02 -17.67
CA LYS A 63 -31.67 3.26 -18.89
C LYS A 63 -31.69 1.75 -18.70
N SER A 64 -31.21 1.26 -17.56
CA SER A 64 -31.31 -0.15 -17.18
C SER A 64 -32.42 -0.29 -16.10
N PRO A 65 -33.57 -0.89 -16.43
CA PRO A 65 -34.72 -0.98 -15.52
C PRO A 65 -34.42 -1.86 -14.28
N GLU A 66 -33.37 -2.66 -14.34
CA GLU A 66 -32.99 -3.59 -13.27
C GLU A 66 -32.06 -2.95 -12.22
N VAL A 67 -31.52 -1.75 -12.47
CA VAL A 67 -30.55 -1.11 -11.58
C VAL A 67 -31.23 0.01 -10.80
N ARG A 68 -31.28 -0.15 -9.49
CA ARG A 68 -31.73 0.88 -8.56
C ARG A 68 -30.55 1.73 -8.09
N ILE A 69 -30.62 3.03 -8.28
CA ILE A 69 -29.53 3.95 -7.98
C ILE A 69 -29.90 4.82 -6.79
N PRO A 70 -29.15 4.69 -5.66
CA PRO A 70 -29.34 5.58 -4.52
C PRO A 70 -28.82 6.98 -4.83
N THR A 71 -29.45 8.01 -4.29
CA THR A 71 -28.95 9.39 -4.36
C THR A 71 -27.65 9.56 -3.59
N SER A 72 -26.85 10.59 -3.92
CA SER A 72 -25.61 10.93 -3.21
C SER A 72 -25.82 11.07 -1.69
N HIS A 73 -26.93 11.67 -1.26
CA HIS A 73 -27.29 11.77 0.15
C HIS A 73 -27.49 10.39 0.81
N THR A 74 -28.13 9.45 0.10
CA THR A 74 -28.35 8.08 0.59
C THR A 74 -27.01 7.33 0.69
N ILE A 75 -26.15 7.48 -0.31
CA ILE A 75 -24.80 6.91 -0.31
C ILE A 75 -23.98 7.47 0.86
N GLY A 76 -23.95 8.79 1.03
CA GLY A 76 -23.20 9.44 2.11
C GLY A 76 -23.66 8.97 3.51
N ARG A 77 -24.98 8.81 3.73
CA ARG A 77 -25.51 8.23 4.99
C ARG A 77 -25.14 6.74 5.15
N ALA A 78 -25.10 6.00 4.06
CA ALA A 78 -24.71 4.59 4.08
C ALA A 78 -23.23 4.44 4.47
N ILE A 79 -22.32 5.19 3.83
CA ILE A 79 -20.88 5.17 4.14
C ILE A 79 -20.63 5.48 5.62
N LYS A 80 -21.33 6.48 6.19
CA LYS A 80 -21.19 6.83 7.61
C LYS A 80 -21.54 5.65 8.54
N LYS A 81 -22.44 4.74 8.14
CA LYS A 81 -22.79 3.54 8.93
C LYS A 81 -21.71 2.46 8.89
N LEU A 82 -20.76 2.53 7.94
CA LEU A 82 -19.63 1.62 7.85
C LEU A 82 -18.42 2.10 8.66
N ALA A 83 -18.46 3.33 9.18
CA ALA A 83 -17.40 3.86 10.01
C ALA A 83 -17.24 3.04 11.29
N ASN A 84 -16.00 2.71 11.62
CA ASN A 84 -15.62 2.12 12.90
C ASN A 84 -15.05 3.21 13.81
N GLU A 85 -14.98 2.91 15.12
CA GLU A 85 -14.26 3.77 16.05
C GLU A 85 -12.76 3.79 15.73
N ASP A 86 -12.17 4.98 15.81
CA ASP A 86 -10.74 5.15 15.64
C ASP A 86 -9.98 4.59 16.84
N GLN A 87 -8.92 3.87 16.57
CA GLN A 87 -7.92 3.52 17.57
C GLN A 87 -7.00 4.72 17.79
N LYS A 88 -6.76 5.08 19.05
CA LYS A 88 -5.92 6.22 19.43
C LYS A 88 -4.60 5.73 20.00
N TYR A 89 -3.50 6.13 19.39
CA TYR A 89 -2.16 5.83 19.83
C TYR A 89 -1.46 7.11 20.31
N LYS A 90 -0.82 7.04 21.47
CA LYS A 90 -0.07 8.16 22.05
C LYS A 90 1.42 7.96 21.83
N SER A 91 2.08 8.95 21.23
CA SER A 91 3.53 8.94 21.07
C SER A 91 4.24 9.27 22.39
N SER A 92 5.55 9.00 22.44
CA SER A 92 6.41 9.39 23.59
C SER A 92 6.41 10.90 23.85
N SER A 93 6.22 11.72 22.82
CA SER A 93 6.07 13.19 22.94
C SER A 93 4.68 13.65 23.39
N GLY A 94 3.75 12.72 23.64
CA GLY A 94 2.39 13.04 24.10
C GLY A 94 1.36 13.30 22.98
N ASN A 95 1.77 13.34 21.72
CA ASN A 95 0.85 13.49 20.59
C ASN A 95 -0.03 12.25 20.43
N VAL A 96 -1.31 12.49 20.10
CA VAL A 96 -2.27 11.40 19.85
C VAL A 96 -2.59 11.36 18.37
N PHE A 97 -2.44 10.16 17.77
CA PHE A 97 -2.77 9.87 16.38
C PHE A 97 -3.92 8.86 16.32
N ARG A 98 -4.82 9.06 15.34
CA ARG A 98 -5.97 8.20 15.11
C ARG A 98 -5.68 7.28 13.93
N PHE A 99 -6.05 6.01 14.12
CA PHE A 99 -5.96 4.95 13.12
C PHE A 99 -7.33 4.31 12.95
N ASN A 100 -7.75 4.07 11.73
CA ASN A 100 -8.97 3.34 11.43
C ASN A 100 -8.65 2.10 10.60
N THR A 101 -8.72 0.94 11.23
CA THR A 101 -8.36 -0.34 10.63
C THR A 101 -9.47 -0.94 9.78
N ASN A 102 -10.72 -0.61 10.07
CA ASN A 102 -11.94 -1.13 9.49
C ASN A 102 -11.83 -2.60 8.98
N PRO A 103 -11.76 -3.59 9.89
CA PRO A 103 -11.52 -4.99 9.52
C PRO A 103 -12.58 -5.53 8.57
N ARG A 104 -13.83 -5.06 8.71
CA ARG A 104 -14.96 -5.49 7.90
C ARG A 104 -14.85 -5.06 6.44
N LEU A 105 -14.35 -3.84 6.18
CA LEU A 105 -14.13 -3.37 4.82
C LEU A 105 -12.90 -4.03 4.19
N ASN A 106 -11.84 -4.28 4.96
CA ASN A 106 -10.69 -5.02 4.47
C ASN A 106 -11.03 -6.49 4.17
N ASP A 107 -11.88 -7.14 4.99
CA ASP A 107 -12.40 -8.47 4.72
C ASP A 107 -13.27 -8.49 3.44
N LEU A 108 -14.13 -7.48 3.25
CA LEU A 108 -14.90 -7.33 2.01
C LEU A 108 -14.00 -7.17 0.79
N LEU A 109 -12.98 -6.31 0.87
CA LEU A 109 -12.02 -6.09 -0.20
C LEU A 109 -11.35 -7.39 -0.62
N MET A 110 -10.88 -8.18 0.35
CA MET A 110 -10.26 -9.48 0.08
C MET A 110 -11.25 -10.48 -0.54
N LYS A 111 -12.47 -10.56 -0.02
CA LYS A 111 -13.53 -11.42 -0.59
C LYS A 111 -13.85 -11.07 -2.04
N LEU A 112 -13.91 -9.78 -2.36
CA LEU A 112 -14.14 -9.32 -3.72
C LEU A 112 -12.96 -9.70 -4.64
N ASN A 113 -11.71 -9.48 -4.21
CA ASN A 113 -10.52 -9.87 -4.98
C ASN A 113 -10.50 -11.39 -5.27
N MET A 114 -10.82 -12.21 -4.26
CA MET A 114 -10.91 -13.66 -4.42
C MET A 114 -12.06 -14.06 -5.35
N LYS A 115 -13.23 -13.45 -5.18
CA LYS A 115 -14.43 -13.76 -5.99
C LYS A 115 -14.27 -13.37 -7.46
N MET A 116 -13.59 -12.27 -7.73
CA MET A 116 -13.25 -11.84 -9.09
C MET A 116 -12.10 -12.66 -9.71
N GLY A 117 -11.50 -13.57 -8.97
CA GLY A 117 -10.38 -14.40 -9.45
C GLY A 117 -9.07 -13.65 -9.59
N LEU A 118 -8.95 -12.45 -9.03
CA LEU A 118 -7.72 -11.64 -9.03
C LEU A 118 -6.67 -12.26 -8.10
N LEU A 119 -7.11 -12.85 -7.00
CA LEU A 119 -6.28 -13.59 -6.04
C LEU A 119 -6.86 -15.02 -5.85
N LYS A 120 -6.01 -15.98 -5.50
CA LYS A 120 -6.39 -17.38 -5.28
C LYS A 120 -5.73 -17.91 -4.01
N SER A 121 -6.48 -18.69 -3.22
CA SER A 121 -5.92 -19.39 -2.05
C SER A 121 -4.79 -20.33 -2.47
N GLY A 122 -3.75 -20.46 -1.64
CA GLY A 122 -2.52 -21.21 -1.93
C GLY A 122 -1.52 -20.47 -2.83
N GLN A 123 -1.84 -19.27 -3.29
CA GLN A 123 -0.94 -18.50 -4.14
C GLN A 123 0.22 -17.89 -3.33
N THR A 124 1.44 -17.95 -3.90
CA THR A 124 2.58 -17.14 -3.42
C THR A 124 2.56 -15.82 -4.15
N VAL A 125 2.59 -14.73 -3.39
CA VAL A 125 2.35 -13.37 -3.88
C VAL A 125 3.51 -12.42 -3.57
N ASN A 126 3.65 -11.37 -4.39
CA ASN A 126 4.54 -10.25 -4.09
C ASN A 126 3.72 -9.10 -3.49
N VAL A 127 4.15 -8.64 -2.34
CA VAL A 127 3.47 -7.62 -1.55
C VAL A 127 4.28 -6.33 -1.57
N ASP A 128 3.65 -5.25 -1.92
CA ASP A 128 4.18 -3.89 -1.80
C ASP A 128 3.43 -3.13 -0.72
N PHE A 129 4.16 -2.36 0.08
CA PHE A 129 3.59 -1.47 1.09
C PHE A 129 4.02 -0.03 0.83
N ASP A 130 3.08 0.88 0.94
CA ASP A 130 3.35 2.33 0.90
C ASP A 130 2.30 3.11 1.71
N HIS A 131 2.62 4.38 2.00
CA HIS A 131 1.67 5.34 2.52
C HIS A 131 1.26 6.32 1.43
N VAL A 132 -0.06 6.45 1.24
CA VAL A 132 -0.64 7.36 0.26
C VAL A 132 -1.20 8.58 0.97
N PHE A 133 -0.79 9.79 0.56
CA PHE A 133 -1.36 11.01 1.13
C PHE A 133 -2.64 11.38 0.40
N VAL A 134 -3.76 11.35 1.10
CA VAL A 134 -5.08 11.75 0.57
C VAL A 134 -5.39 13.16 1.06
N LYS A 135 -5.21 14.15 0.16
CA LYS A 135 -5.53 15.55 0.44
C LYS A 135 -7.04 15.72 0.60
N THR A 136 -7.46 16.44 1.64
CA THR A 136 -8.88 16.75 1.87
C THR A 136 -9.03 17.94 2.79
N GLU A 137 -10.15 18.65 2.67
CA GLU A 137 -10.53 19.80 3.50
C GLU A 137 -11.54 19.43 4.60
N LYS A 138 -11.72 18.14 4.89
CA LYS A 138 -12.62 17.69 5.96
C LYS A 138 -12.14 18.20 7.33
N ALA A 139 -13.10 18.51 8.20
CA ALA A 139 -12.84 19.16 9.50
C ALA A 139 -11.94 18.33 10.44
N ASP A 140 -11.90 17.02 10.28
CA ASP A 140 -11.09 16.09 11.08
C ASP A 140 -9.73 15.79 10.46
N ALA A 141 -9.46 16.27 9.22
CA ALA A 141 -8.16 16.12 8.55
C ALA A 141 -7.05 16.81 9.34
N LYS A 142 -5.85 16.26 9.29
CA LYS A 142 -4.67 16.82 9.96
C LYS A 142 -3.66 17.38 8.96
N TYR A 143 -3.00 18.48 9.34
CA TYR A 143 -1.97 19.10 8.52
C TYR A 143 -0.72 18.23 8.48
N SER A 144 -0.31 17.85 7.27
CA SER A 144 0.80 16.92 7.02
C SER A 144 2.10 17.65 6.67
N TYR A 145 3.23 16.96 6.76
CA TYR A 145 4.51 17.40 6.21
C TYR A 145 4.47 17.65 4.68
N LYS A 146 3.44 17.13 4.00
CA LYS A 146 3.14 17.44 2.59
C LYS A 146 2.57 18.85 2.37
N GLN A 147 2.54 19.68 3.42
CA GLN A 147 2.02 21.07 3.41
C GLN A 147 0.55 21.16 3.01
N ALA A 148 -0.25 20.15 3.35
CA ALA A 148 -1.69 20.12 3.12
C ALA A 148 -2.42 19.37 4.24
N TYR A 149 -3.71 19.64 4.39
CA TYR A 149 -4.59 18.82 5.23
C TYR A 149 -4.95 17.53 4.52
N GLY A 150 -5.02 16.43 5.26
CA GLY A 150 -5.36 15.14 4.67
C GLY A 150 -5.30 14.00 5.66
N TYR A 151 -5.38 12.79 5.07
CA TYR A 151 -5.13 11.51 5.72
C TYR A 151 -3.88 10.86 5.12
N PHE A 152 -3.31 9.92 5.84
CA PHE A 152 -2.09 9.24 5.40
C PHE A 152 -2.20 7.72 5.54
N PRO A 153 -3.16 7.08 4.83
CA PRO A 153 -3.38 5.65 4.91
C PRO A 153 -2.15 4.84 4.51
N GLY A 154 -1.93 3.73 5.24
CA GLY A 154 -1.05 2.66 4.84
C GLY A 154 -1.80 1.72 3.91
N VAL A 155 -1.20 1.37 2.78
CA VAL A 155 -1.79 0.56 1.72
C VAL A 155 -0.90 -0.63 1.41
N VAL A 156 -1.49 -1.82 1.40
CA VAL A 156 -0.86 -3.05 0.94
C VAL A 156 -1.43 -3.43 -0.42
N SER A 157 -0.57 -3.65 -1.39
CA SER A 157 -0.94 -4.15 -2.71
C SER A 157 -0.24 -5.46 -3.04
N ILE A 158 -0.90 -6.30 -3.84
CA ILE A 158 -0.40 -7.55 -4.38
C ILE A 158 -0.39 -7.43 -5.90
N ASP A 159 0.80 -7.30 -6.48
CA ASP A 159 0.98 -7.12 -7.94
C ASP A 159 0.07 -6.02 -8.55
N GLY A 160 -0.14 -4.92 -7.81
CA GLY A 160 -0.99 -3.78 -8.20
C GLY A 160 -2.46 -3.91 -7.79
N ILE A 161 -2.86 -5.02 -7.16
CA ILE A 161 -4.21 -5.21 -6.61
C ILE A 161 -4.19 -4.76 -5.16
N ILE A 162 -5.02 -3.77 -4.80
CA ILE A 162 -5.15 -3.34 -3.41
C ILE A 162 -5.75 -4.48 -2.57
N ALA A 163 -5.05 -4.86 -1.50
CA ALA A 163 -5.42 -5.97 -0.63
C ALA A 163 -5.74 -5.55 0.81
N TYR A 164 -5.18 -4.42 1.28
CA TYR A 164 -5.44 -3.91 2.62
C TYR A 164 -5.25 -2.40 2.67
N ILE A 165 -6.11 -1.71 3.40
CA ILE A 165 -6.01 -0.27 3.65
C ILE A 165 -6.27 0.00 5.13
N GLU A 166 -5.42 0.82 5.74
CA GLU A 166 -5.61 1.31 7.09
C GLU A 166 -5.45 2.83 7.12
N ASN A 167 -6.54 3.54 7.42
CA ASN A 167 -6.51 5.01 7.46
C ASN A 167 -5.80 5.52 8.71
N ARG A 168 -5.10 6.65 8.56
CA ARG A 168 -4.33 7.32 9.61
C ARG A 168 -4.46 8.82 9.50
N ASP A 169 -4.29 9.53 10.61
CA ASP A 169 -4.19 10.99 10.60
C ASP A 169 -3.05 11.45 9.67
N GLY A 170 -3.28 12.53 8.91
CA GLY A 170 -2.34 13.06 7.91
C GLY A 170 -0.98 13.50 8.47
N ASN A 171 -0.89 13.77 9.76
CA ASN A 171 0.33 14.14 10.47
C ASN A 171 1.01 12.97 11.20
N THR A 172 0.54 11.74 11.00
CA THR A 172 1.15 10.56 11.63
C THR A 172 2.55 10.32 11.07
N PRO A 173 3.58 10.16 11.91
CA PRO A 173 4.90 9.78 11.44
C PRO A 173 4.88 8.44 10.72
N VAL A 174 5.60 8.31 9.60
CA VAL A 174 5.55 7.13 8.71
C VAL A 174 5.73 5.82 9.47
N LYS A 175 6.76 5.72 10.31
CA LYS A 175 7.10 4.50 11.06
C LYS A 175 6.19 4.21 12.27
N PHE A 176 5.44 5.22 12.73
CA PHE A 176 4.66 5.10 13.96
C PHE A 176 3.57 4.05 13.82
N HIS A 177 3.64 2.98 14.62
CA HIS A 177 2.76 1.80 14.57
C HIS A 177 2.62 1.11 13.20
N GLN A 178 3.61 1.28 12.32
CA GLN A 178 3.61 0.62 11.01
C GLN A 178 3.75 -0.91 11.13
N ALA A 179 4.55 -1.40 12.06
CA ALA A 179 4.68 -2.84 12.34
C ALA A 179 3.34 -3.47 12.70
N ASP A 180 2.52 -2.77 13.50
CA ASP A 180 1.16 -3.22 13.86
C ASP A 180 0.23 -3.25 12.64
N THR A 181 0.32 -2.23 11.77
CA THR A 181 -0.44 -2.17 10.50
C THR A 181 -0.09 -3.37 9.61
N LEU A 182 1.21 -3.63 9.43
CA LEU A 182 1.70 -4.77 8.64
C LEU A 182 1.29 -6.11 9.24
N SER A 183 1.38 -6.26 10.57
CA SER A 183 0.93 -7.48 11.26
C SER A 183 -0.55 -7.78 11.01
N ARG A 184 -1.41 -6.75 11.06
CA ARG A 184 -2.85 -6.89 10.73
C ARG A 184 -3.06 -7.27 9.27
N ALA A 185 -2.34 -6.63 8.35
CA ALA A 185 -2.41 -6.93 6.93
C ALA A 185 -1.96 -8.37 6.64
N PHE A 186 -0.80 -8.79 7.14
CA PHE A 186 -0.27 -10.15 6.94
C PHE A 186 -1.21 -11.21 7.52
N LYS A 187 -1.76 -10.97 8.71
CA LYS A 187 -2.77 -11.86 9.30
C LYS A 187 -3.99 -12.02 8.39
N LEU A 188 -4.48 -10.93 7.78
CA LEU A 188 -5.58 -10.99 6.82
C LEU A 188 -5.19 -11.80 5.59
N LEU A 189 -4.05 -11.51 4.96
CA LEU A 189 -3.58 -12.23 3.77
C LEU A 189 -3.44 -13.74 4.04
N HIS A 190 -2.80 -14.11 5.14
CA HIS A 190 -2.65 -15.52 5.54
C HIS A 190 -4.00 -16.20 5.80
N SER A 191 -4.98 -15.49 6.38
CA SER A 191 -6.33 -16.05 6.61
C SER A 191 -7.07 -16.40 5.31
N TYR A 192 -6.67 -15.80 4.19
CA TYR A 192 -7.14 -16.12 2.83
C TYR A 192 -6.27 -17.17 2.12
N GLY A 193 -5.28 -17.75 2.82
CA GLY A 193 -4.39 -18.76 2.27
C GLY A 193 -3.34 -18.20 1.32
N LEU A 194 -3.01 -16.92 1.40
CA LEU A 194 -1.95 -16.32 0.59
C LEU A 194 -0.60 -16.46 1.31
N HIS A 195 0.45 -16.81 0.55
CA HIS A 195 1.81 -16.92 1.04
C HIS A 195 2.64 -15.76 0.50
N ILE A 196 3.27 -14.99 1.39
CA ILE A 196 4.07 -13.84 0.98
C ILE A 196 5.46 -14.32 0.55
N GLY A 197 5.70 -14.34 -0.75
CA GLY A 197 6.99 -14.71 -1.34
C GLY A 197 7.99 -13.57 -1.24
N VAL A 198 7.59 -12.39 -1.68
CA VAL A 198 8.43 -11.17 -1.64
C VAL A 198 7.64 -10.03 -1.00
N PHE A 199 8.31 -9.30 -0.11
CA PHE A 199 7.80 -8.03 0.43
C PHE A 199 8.71 -6.89 0.01
N ARG A 200 8.13 -5.74 -0.40
CA ARG A 200 8.90 -4.54 -0.78
C ARG A 200 8.29 -3.30 -0.13
N ALA A 201 9.16 -2.43 0.38
CA ALA A 201 8.76 -1.14 0.93
C ALA A 201 9.88 -0.08 0.76
N ASP A 202 9.50 1.18 0.88
CA ASP A 202 10.42 2.30 0.82
C ASP A 202 11.23 2.48 2.12
N CYS A 203 12.03 3.54 2.20
CA CYS A 203 12.83 3.87 3.37
C CYS A 203 11.99 4.28 4.60
N GLY A 204 10.73 4.60 4.42
CA GLY A 204 9.78 4.81 5.51
C GLY A 204 9.58 3.57 6.37
N SER A 205 9.86 2.38 5.82
CA SER A 205 9.76 1.09 6.52
C SER A 205 11.09 0.61 7.13
N TYR A 206 12.15 1.42 7.08
CA TYR A 206 13.46 1.04 7.60
C TYR A 206 13.55 1.27 9.12
N SER A 207 13.09 0.31 9.90
CA SER A 207 13.25 0.24 11.37
C SER A 207 13.22 -1.21 11.84
N GLU A 208 13.77 -1.46 13.03
CA GLU A 208 13.93 -2.82 13.57
C GLU A 208 12.60 -3.56 13.71
N ASP A 209 11.62 -2.94 14.37
CA ASP A 209 10.30 -3.49 14.61
C ASP A 209 9.56 -3.88 13.33
N ILE A 210 9.69 -3.05 12.28
CA ILE A 210 9.10 -3.29 10.96
C ILE A 210 9.83 -4.46 10.29
N ILE A 211 11.18 -4.44 10.27
CA ILE A 211 11.97 -5.49 9.62
C ILE A 211 11.72 -6.84 10.28
N ARG A 212 11.68 -6.92 11.63
CA ARG A 212 11.33 -8.16 12.35
C ARG A 212 9.94 -8.67 12.01
N THR A 213 8.96 -7.76 11.93
CA THR A 213 7.59 -8.11 11.54
C THR A 213 7.53 -8.66 10.12
N VAL A 214 8.24 -8.04 9.20
CA VAL A 214 8.28 -8.45 7.80
C VAL A 214 9.00 -9.79 7.64
N ASP A 215 10.18 -9.94 8.23
CA ASP A 215 11.00 -11.16 8.17
C ASP A 215 10.25 -12.39 8.71
N GLY A 216 9.48 -12.20 9.78
CA GLY A 216 8.64 -13.26 10.36
C GLY A 216 7.40 -13.64 9.52
N ASN A 217 7.07 -12.92 8.45
CA ASN A 217 5.82 -13.10 7.70
C ASN A 217 6.00 -13.31 6.18
N CYS A 218 7.19 -13.10 5.63
CA CYS A 218 7.48 -13.29 4.21
C CYS A 218 8.73 -14.16 4.01
N ARG A 219 8.88 -14.73 2.83
CA ARG A 219 10.07 -15.53 2.51
C ARG A 219 11.29 -14.63 2.26
N ILE A 220 11.12 -13.56 1.50
CA ILE A 220 12.17 -12.61 1.16
C ILE A 220 11.60 -11.20 1.27
N PHE A 221 12.41 -10.25 1.76
CA PHE A 221 12.04 -8.85 1.74
C PHE A 221 13.13 -7.96 1.13
N TYR A 222 12.72 -6.84 0.57
CA TYR A 222 13.57 -5.77 0.07
C TYR A 222 13.03 -4.44 0.56
N ILE A 223 13.74 -3.80 1.49
CA ILE A 223 13.38 -2.50 2.05
C ILE A 223 14.51 -1.52 1.76
N ARG A 224 14.18 -0.34 1.26
CA ARG A 224 15.19 0.70 1.06
C ARG A 224 15.76 1.14 2.39
N ALA A 225 17.07 1.03 2.56
CA ALA A 225 17.75 1.47 3.78
C ALA A 225 17.99 2.98 3.76
N ILE A 226 17.91 3.60 4.93
CA ILE A 226 18.25 5.01 5.13
C ILE A 226 19.79 5.11 5.23
N HIS A 227 20.35 6.13 4.64
CA HIS A 227 21.78 6.45 4.76
C HIS A 227 22.07 6.94 6.19
N SER A 228 22.52 6.03 7.04
CA SER A 228 23.08 6.37 8.36
C SER A 228 24.59 6.51 8.28
N ALA A 229 25.18 7.18 9.26
CA ALA A 229 26.64 7.30 9.35
C ALA A 229 27.32 5.93 9.40
N SER A 230 26.70 4.93 10.04
CA SER A 230 27.24 3.56 10.12
C SER A 230 27.21 2.84 8.76
N ILE A 231 26.12 2.98 7.99
CA ILE A 231 26.05 2.43 6.63
C ILE A 231 27.09 3.13 5.73
N TYR A 232 27.21 4.45 5.84
CA TYR A 232 28.17 5.20 5.03
C TYR A 232 29.61 4.81 5.34
N SER A 233 29.99 4.63 6.61
CA SER A 233 31.30 4.12 7.00
C SER A 233 31.59 2.75 6.37
N ARG A 234 30.63 1.82 6.41
CA ARG A 234 30.75 0.48 5.80
C ARG A 234 30.89 0.56 4.27
N ILE A 235 30.21 1.50 3.63
CA ILE A 235 30.35 1.72 2.18
C ILE A 235 31.77 2.19 1.82
N GLN A 236 32.41 3.03 2.64
CA GLN A 236 33.78 3.49 2.42
C GLN A 236 34.82 2.36 2.56
N ASP A 237 34.52 1.33 3.35
CA ASP A 237 35.40 0.16 3.50
C ASP A 237 35.31 -0.81 2.33
N ILE A 238 34.38 -0.65 1.40
CA ILE A 238 34.21 -1.52 0.23
C ILE A 238 35.33 -1.25 -0.77
N ARG A 239 36.21 -2.26 -0.97
CA ARG A 239 37.33 -2.18 -1.90
C ARG A 239 36.99 -2.64 -3.31
N GLU A 240 36.06 -3.60 -3.43
CA GLU A 240 35.70 -4.21 -4.72
C GLU A 240 34.24 -3.87 -5.07
N TRP A 241 34.08 -3.30 -6.27
CA TRP A 241 32.78 -2.95 -6.83
C TRP A 241 32.57 -3.69 -8.15
N LYS A 242 31.45 -4.38 -8.28
CA LYS A 242 31.08 -5.09 -9.51
C LYS A 242 30.31 -4.12 -10.42
N ARG A 243 30.83 -3.92 -11.66
CA ARG A 243 30.12 -3.13 -12.68
C ARG A 243 28.98 -3.97 -13.27
N VAL A 244 27.79 -3.39 -13.33
CA VAL A 244 26.58 -4.01 -13.88
C VAL A 244 25.76 -2.96 -14.63
N GLU A 245 24.98 -3.42 -15.59
CA GLU A 245 23.97 -2.59 -16.25
C GLU A 245 22.60 -2.87 -15.62
N ILE A 246 21.92 -1.81 -15.14
CA ILE A 246 20.57 -1.86 -14.58
C ILE A 246 19.67 -0.94 -15.40
N GLY A 247 18.71 -1.52 -16.13
CA GLY A 247 17.99 -0.80 -17.19
C GLY A 247 18.97 -0.40 -18.30
N SER A 248 19.08 0.89 -18.59
CA SER A 248 20.04 1.45 -19.57
C SER A 248 21.19 2.22 -18.92
N GLN A 249 21.42 2.01 -17.61
CA GLN A 249 22.42 2.76 -16.85
C GLN A 249 23.51 1.83 -16.33
N GLU A 250 24.77 2.14 -16.67
CA GLU A 250 25.93 1.51 -16.06
C GLU A 250 26.05 1.99 -14.60
N THR A 251 26.21 1.05 -13.69
CA THR A 251 26.28 1.30 -12.25
C THR A 251 27.22 0.30 -11.58
N GLU A 252 27.66 0.59 -10.39
CA GLU A 252 28.50 -0.30 -9.61
C GLU A 252 27.73 -0.79 -8.37
N VAL A 253 27.87 -2.07 -8.07
CA VAL A 253 27.15 -2.73 -6.97
C VAL A 253 28.12 -3.48 -6.07
N ALA A 254 27.75 -3.56 -4.80
CA ALA A 254 28.43 -4.35 -3.79
C ALA A 254 27.42 -4.74 -2.70
N SER A 255 27.83 -5.62 -1.79
CA SER A 255 27.00 -5.93 -0.62
C SER A 255 27.86 -6.21 0.60
N PHE A 256 27.26 -6.01 1.78
CA PHE A 256 27.89 -6.36 3.05
C PHE A 256 26.85 -6.80 4.07
N MET A 257 27.30 -7.49 5.11
CA MET A 257 26.47 -7.92 6.22
C MET A 257 26.21 -6.73 7.15
N SER A 258 24.94 -6.48 7.48
CA SER A 258 24.50 -5.49 8.47
C SER A 258 24.20 -6.16 9.80
N THR A 259 24.75 -5.60 10.87
CA THR A 259 24.46 -5.97 12.26
C THR A 259 23.74 -4.84 13.01
N GLN A 260 23.27 -3.83 12.27
CA GLN A 260 22.87 -2.55 12.85
C GLN A 260 21.62 -2.64 13.74
N PHE A 261 20.70 -3.56 13.44
CA PHE A 261 19.42 -3.62 14.15
C PHE A 261 19.27 -4.77 15.13
N MET A 262 20.10 -5.79 14.99
CA MET A 262 19.90 -7.03 15.74
C MET A 262 21.23 -7.68 16.05
N GLU A 263 21.46 -7.94 17.34
CA GLU A 263 22.61 -8.75 17.79
C GLU A 263 22.45 -10.22 17.37
N ASP A 264 21.19 -10.66 17.19
CA ASP A 264 20.77 -12.05 16.95
C ASP A 264 20.44 -12.37 15.48
N SER A 265 20.39 -11.38 14.60
CA SER A 265 20.02 -11.58 13.21
C SER A 265 20.92 -10.79 12.26
N HIS A 266 21.30 -11.43 11.18
CA HIS A 266 22.17 -10.83 10.17
C HIS A 266 21.38 -10.59 8.88
N TYR A 267 21.41 -9.36 8.41
CA TYR A 267 20.82 -8.97 7.13
C TYR A 267 21.90 -8.51 6.17
N ARG A 268 21.60 -8.64 4.89
CA ARG A 268 22.44 -8.15 3.80
C ARG A 268 22.02 -6.74 3.43
N ILE A 269 22.99 -5.83 3.31
CA ILE A 269 22.81 -4.54 2.66
C ILE A 269 23.42 -4.64 1.27
N VAL A 270 22.58 -4.49 0.26
CA VAL A 270 23.00 -4.35 -1.14
C VAL A 270 23.10 -2.88 -1.46
N VAL A 271 24.25 -2.46 -1.99
CA VAL A 271 24.56 -1.07 -2.31
C VAL A 271 24.71 -0.92 -3.81
N GLN A 272 24.01 0.05 -4.36
CA GLN A 272 24.20 0.56 -5.70
C GLN A 272 24.87 1.94 -5.61
N ARG A 273 25.93 2.18 -6.35
CA ARG A 273 26.48 3.52 -6.57
C ARG A 273 26.46 3.91 -8.03
N THR A 274 26.11 5.15 -8.28
CA THR A 274 26.06 5.73 -9.62
C THR A 274 26.85 7.02 -9.64
N LYS A 275 27.72 7.17 -10.62
CA LYS A 275 28.52 8.39 -10.80
C LYS A 275 27.59 9.56 -11.18
N GLU A 276 27.74 10.69 -10.53
CA GLU A 276 27.02 11.90 -10.86
C GLU A 276 27.52 12.48 -12.18
N LYS A 277 26.63 12.65 -13.17
CA LYS A 277 26.99 13.05 -14.54
C LYS A 277 27.51 14.48 -14.66
N ASP A 278 27.09 15.39 -13.77
CA ASP A 278 27.36 16.83 -13.86
C ASP A 278 28.32 17.35 -12.78
N SER A 279 28.94 16.47 -12.01
CA SER A 279 29.92 16.89 -11.02
C SER A 279 31.30 16.98 -11.66
N THR A 280 31.86 18.19 -11.76
CA THR A 280 33.32 18.36 -11.88
C THR A 280 33.96 17.66 -10.68
N PRO A 281 35.00 16.82 -10.91
CA PRO A 281 35.76 16.23 -9.82
C PRO A 281 36.20 17.34 -8.88
N ASP A 282 35.85 17.28 -7.62
CA ASP A 282 36.39 18.19 -6.63
C ASP A 282 37.75 17.69 -6.12
N LEU A 283 38.34 18.41 -5.18
CA LEU A 283 39.63 18.03 -4.59
C LEU A 283 39.63 16.62 -3.96
N PHE A 284 38.45 16.01 -3.77
CA PHE A 284 38.25 14.70 -3.14
C PHE A 284 37.88 13.60 -4.13
N GLY A 285 37.83 13.87 -5.45
CA GLY A 285 37.61 12.89 -6.51
C GLY A 285 36.19 12.86 -7.07
N GLU A 286 35.80 11.70 -7.61
CA GLU A 286 34.50 11.50 -8.25
C GLU A 286 33.37 11.41 -7.23
N ARG A 287 32.24 12.08 -7.52
CA ARG A 287 31.03 12.02 -6.68
C ARG A 287 30.11 10.88 -7.10
N TYR A 288 29.60 10.18 -6.09
CA TYR A 288 28.68 9.06 -6.28
C TYR A 288 27.40 9.26 -5.47
N THR A 289 26.28 8.93 -6.10
CA THR A 289 25.01 8.74 -5.40
C THR A 289 24.87 7.27 -5.00
N TYR A 290 24.52 7.02 -3.74
CA TYR A 290 24.36 5.68 -3.19
C TYR A 290 22.88 5.34 -2.98
N ARG A 291 22.52 4.08 -3.21
CA ARG A 291 21.21 3.52 -2.89
C ARG A 291 21.42 2.19 -2.18
N CYS A 292 20.80 2.00 -1.03
CA CYS A 292 20.97 0.82 -0.19
C CYS A 292 19.64 0.09 -0.03
N ILE A 293 19.67 -1.24 -0.07
CA ILE A 293 18.54 -2.13 0.14
C ILE A 293 18.93 -3.13 1.23
N ILE A 294 18.15 -3.20 2.31
CA ILE A 294 18.26 -4.25 3.31
C ILE A 294 17.38 -5.44 2.91
N THR A 295 17.92 -6.65 3.09
CA THR A 295 17.24 -7.88 2.70
C THR A 295 17.72 -9.08 3.52
N ASN A 296 16.89 -10.13 3.61
CA ASN A 296 17.27 -11.46 4.07
C ASN A 296 17.65 -12.39 2.90
N ASP A 297 17.77 -11.88 1.67
CA ASP A 297 18.19 -12.63 0.48
C ASP A 297 19.72 -12.67 0.38
N TRP A 298 20.28 -13.83 0.67
CA TRP A 298 21.72 -14.10 0.61
C TRP A 298 22.14 -14.80 -0.69
N GLU A 299 21.18 -15.31 -1.46
CA GLU A 299 21.44 -16.14 -2.63
C GLU A 299 21.47 -15.33 -3.93
N SER A 300 20.64 -14.31 -4.03
CA SER A 300 20.52 -13.53 -5.27
C SER A 300 21.73 -12.61 -5.48
N GLU A 301 22.13 -12.44 -6.73
CA GLU A 301 23.12 -11.42 -7.12
C GLU A 301 22.60 -10.00 -6.82
N GLU A 302 23.52 -9.07 -6.52
CA GLU A 302 23.22 -7.66 -6.23
C GLU A 302 22.32 -7.01 -7.29
N LYS A 303 22.61 -7.29 -8.58
CA LYS A 303 21.81 -6.82 -9.70
C LYS A 303 20.34 -7.28 -9.58
N SER A 304 20.13 -8.56 -9.32
CA SER A 304 18.79 -9.15 -9.21
C SER A 304 18.00 -8.58 -8.04
N VAL A 305 18.66 -8.33 -6.90
CA VAL A 305 18.04 -7.65 -5.73
C VAL A 305 17.55 -6.26 -6.13
N ILE A 306 18.41 -5.47 -6.78
CA ILE A 306 18.08 -4.10 -7.18
C ILE A 306 16.96 -4.09 -8.24
N GLU A 307 17.03 -4.95 -9.25
CA GLU A 307 15.99 -5.03 -10.28
C GLU A 307 14.64 -5.47 -9.69
N THR A 308 14.66 -6.42 -8.73
CA THR A 308 13.43 -6.86 -8.06
C THR A 308 12.84 -5.76 -7.18
N TYR A 309 13.68 -5.01 -6.47
CA TYR A 309 13.24 -3.83 -5.73
C TYR A 309 12.67 -2.74 -6.66
N ASN A 310 13.33 -2.46 -7.78
CA ASN A 310 12.93 -1.41 -8.72
C ASN A 310 11.55 -1.66 -9.38
N LYS A 311 11.10 -2.93 -9.45
CA LYS A 311 9.73 -3.26 -9.87
C LYS A 311 8.67 -2.60 -8.99
N ARG A 312 9.01 -2.22 -7.74
CA ARG A 312 8.14 -1.42 -6.87
C ARG A 312 7.85 -0.03 -7.48
N GLY A 313 8.86 0.64 -8.06
CA GLY A 313 8.68 1.98 -8.68
C GLY A 313 7.66 1.99 -9.83
N ALA A 314 7.48 0.87 -10.54
CA ALA A 314 6.40 0.75 -11.51
C ALA A 314 5.00 0.76 -10.85
N ARG A 315 4.92 0.40 -9.56
CA ARG A 315 3.69 0.35 -8.76
C ARG A 315 3.35 1.69 -8.10
N GLU A 316 4.27 2.64 -7.98
CA GLU A 316 3.96 3.99 -7.47
C GLU A 316 2.83 4.64 -8.27
N ARG A 317 2.77 4.39 -9.59
CA ARG A 317 1.65 4.82 -10.44
C ARG A 317 0.31 4.15 -10.13
N ASP A 318 0.31 2.96 -9.51
CA ASP A 318 -0.91 2.29 -9.08
C ASP A 318 -1.45 2.93 -7.79
N PHE A 319 -0.58 3.43 -6.91
CA PHE A 319 -0.97 4.19 -5.72
C PHE A 319 -1.47 5.60 -6.06
N ASP A 320 -0.94 6.23 -7.11
CA ASP A 320 -1.42 7.54 -7.60
C ASP A 320 -2.89 7.50 -8.04
N ARG A 321 -3.41 6.33 -8.39
CA ARG A 321 -4.84 6.13 -8.73
C ARG A 321 -5.78 6.17 -7.53
N LEU A 322 -5.24 6.17 -6.30
CA LEU A 322 -6.01 6.33 -5.07
C LEU A 322 -6.21 7.80 -4.67
N ASN A 323 -5.54 8.72 -5.33
CA ASN A 323 -5.69 10.16 -5.23
C ASN A 323 -6.60 10.64 -6.37
#